data_6345dc500e13d04da48ed1925c0ee805
#
_entry.id   6345dc500e13d04da48ed1925c0ee805
#
_cell.length_a   1.000
_cell.length_b   1.000
_cell.length_c   1.000
_cell.angle_alpha   90.00
_cell.angle_beta   90.00
_cell.angle_gamma   90.00
#
_symmetry.space_group_name_H-M   'P 1'
#
loop_
_entity.id
_entity.type
_entity.pdbx_description
1 polymer ?
#
loop_
_entity_poly.entity_id
_entity_poly.type
_entity_poly.pdbx_seq_one_letter_code
_entity_poly.pdbx_strand_id
1 'polypeptide(L)'
;MRALILELDALPALREAVSAADVDLPAAATLAELAGVDAVRLGVTPDLKPVREEDLEDMRRAARRLELRMPPSESLLAVALATRPDRVLLAADAREGRAAAAPLDLRGGAAGLAPVARALAEAGIAVHALVSPSLEAVKRVHGEGIAGVELYTGALVDLPGREREAALVELGDAARLAAKLKRVVGLCGGLSYRSAPEVIAAAPAVDRVAVGRAALSRAVLVGLDQALRDLRALLA
;
A
#
# COMPACT_ATOMS: atom_id res chain seq x y z
N MET A 1 -12.88 7.11 11.60
CA MET A 1 -11.58 7.69 11.15
C MET A 1 -10.90 6.65 10.27
N ARG A 2 -10.35 7.05 9.12
CA ARG A 2 -9.65 6.15 8.20
C ARG A 2 -8.27 5.80 8.72
N ALA A 3 -7.83 4.55 8.51
CA ALA A 3 -6.47 4.16 8.87
C ALA A 3 -5.46 4.77 7.87
N LEU A 4 -4.36 5.34 8.39
CA LEU A 4 -3.25 5.86 7.63
C LEU A 4 -2.13 4.83 7.59
N ILE A 5 -1.70 4.45 6.40
CA ILE A 5 -0.58 3.54 6.17
C ILE A 5 0.56 4.34 5.54
N LEU A 6 1.75 4.29 6.15
CA LEU A 6 2.95 4.89 5.58
C LEU A 6 3.74 3.84 4.79
N GLU A 7 3.88 4.06 3.48
CA GLU A 7 4.80 3.27 2.65
C GLU A 7 6.22 3.82 2.77
N LEU A 8 7.14 3.00 3.24
CA LEU A 8 8.53 3.39 3.54
C LEU A 8 9.52 3.06 2.40
N ASP A 9 9.05 2.59 1.25
CA ASP A 9 9.89 2.11 0.14
C ASP A 9 10.98 3.07 -0.32
N ALA A 10 10.74 4.39 -0.18
CA ALA A 10 11.74 5.39 -0.58
C ALA A 10 12.93 5.48 0.37
N LEU A 11 12.83 5.00 1.61
CA LEU A 11 13.94 5.04 2.57
C LEU A 11 15.05 4.05 2.24
N PRO A 12 14.77 2.74 1.98
CA PRO A 12 15.80 1.81 1.50
C PRO A 12 16.42 2.28 0.18
N ALA A 13 15.61 2.82 -0.75
CA ALA A 13 16.11 3.37 -2.01
C ALA A 13 17.03 4.59 -1.79
N LEU A 14 16.68 5.47 -0.86
CA LEU A 14 17.53 6.60 -0.47
C LEU A 14 18.86 6.12 0.13
N ARG A 15 18.81 5.12 1.02
CA ARG A 15 20.01 4.51 1.62
C ARG A 15 20.99 4.05 0.55
N GLU A 16 20.52 3.40 -0.50
CA GLU A 16 21.36 2.97 -1.62
C GLU A 16 21.87 4.14 -2.48
N ALA A 17 20.98 5.07 -2.82
CA ALA A 17 21.31 6.18 -3.70
C ALA A 17 22.37 7.14 -3.13
N VAL A 18 22.36 7.36 -1.82
CA VAL A 18 23.29 8.28 -1.14
C VAL A 18 24.40 7.55 -0.37
N SER A 19 24.42 6.21 -0.43
CA SER A 19 25.37 5.37 0.34
C SER A 19 25.39 5.71 1.84
N ALA A 20 24.21 6.07 2.40
CA ALA A 20 24.09 6.50 3.78
C ALA A 20 23.68 5.33 4.67
N ALA A 21 24.54 4.96 5.62
CA ALA A 21 24.25 3.93 6.62
C ALA A 21 23.20 4.39 7.65
N ASP A 22 22.97 5.70 7.78
CA ASP A 22 22.13 6.31 8.82
C ASP A 22 20.62 6.33 8.49
N VAL A 23 20.19 5.71 7.40
CA VAL A 23 18.76 5.56 7.09
C VAL A 23 18.20 4.41 7.93
N ASP A 24 17.61 4.76 9.07
CA ASP A 24 17.08 3.84 10.09
C ASP A 24 15.57 3.62 9.88
N LEU A 25 15.20 2.47 9.32
CA LEU A 25 13.81 2.10 9.09
C LEU A 25 13.02 1.88 10.39
N PRO A 26 13.54 1.19 11.41
CA PRO A 26 12.94 1.08 12.73
C PRO A 26 12.62 2.43 13.38
N ALA A 27 13.57 3.36 13.36
CA ALA A 27 13.35 4.72 13.88
C ALA A 27 12.25 5.45 13.09
N ALA A 28 12.24 5.34 11.77
CA ALA A 28 11.19 5.94 10.94
C ALA A 28 9.81 5.34 11.25
N ALA A 29 9.71 4.04 11.47
CA ALA A 29 8.46 3.38 11.87
C ALA A 29 7.97 3.88 13.23
N THR A 30 8.86 3.97 14.22
CA THR A 30 8.53 4.49 15.55
C THR A 30 8.03 5.93 15.50
N LEU A 31 8.71 6.80 14.75
CA LEU A 31 8.30 8.19 14.57
C LEU A 31 6.95 8.30 13.86
N ALA A 32 6.70 7.44 12.85
CA ALA A 32 5.44 7.40 12.15
C ALA A 32 4.27 7.02 13.08
N GLU A 33 4.46 6.02 13.93
CA GLU A 33 3.44 5.60 14.90
C GLU A 33 3.14 6.69 15.93
N LEU A 34 4.16 7.41 16.43
CA LEU A 34 4.00 8.55 17.32
C LEU A 34 3.24 9.71 16.65
N ALA A 35 3.39 9.88 15.35
CA ALA A 35 2.64 10.85 14.55
C ALA A 35 1.21 10.41 14.19
N GLY A 36 0.79 9.21 14.61
CA GLY A 36 -0.56 8.70 14.41
C GLY A 36 -0.77 7.86 13.16
N VAL A 37 0.30 7.30 12.58
CA VAL A 37 0.20 6.29 11.52
C VAL A 37 -0.27 4.96 12.11
N ASP A 38 -1.19 4.29 11.45
CA ASP A 38 -1.80 3.05 11.94
C ASP A 38 -1.00 1.79 11.56
N ALA A 39 -0.25 1.85 10.47
CA ALA A 39 0.65 0.78 10.02
C ALA A 39 1.75 1.33 9.11
N VAL A 40 2.88 0.66 9.09
CA VAL A 40 3.96 0.90 8.11
C VAL A 40 4.01 -0.23 7.11
N ARG A 41 4.36 0.09 5.85
CA ARG A 41 4.42 -0.88 4.76
C ARG A 41 5.76 -0.82 4.04
N LEU A 42 6.32 -1.99 3.73
CA LEU A 42 7.48 -2.17 2.87
C LEU A 42 7.11 -2.97 1.62
N GLY A 43 7.57 -2.51 0.47
CA GLY A 43 7.53 -3.28 -0.76
C GLY A 43 8.72 -4.23 -0.85
N VAL A 44 8.45 -5.51 -1.08
CA VAL A 44 9.48 -6.53 -1.28
C VAL A 44 9.44 -7.07 -2.69
N THR A 45 10.61 -7.30 -3.24
CA THR A 45 10.85 -7.83 -4.59
C THR A 45 11.54 -9.19 -4.49
N PRO A 46 11.49 -10.04 -5.53
CA PRO A 46 12.11 -11.36 -5.48
C PRO A 46 13.61 -11.36 -5.19
N ASP A 47 14.32 -10.29 -5.55
CA ASP A 47 15.75 -10.12 -5.29
C ASP A 47 16.05 -9.43 -3.94
N LEU A 48 15.01 -9.11 -3.15
CA LEU A 48 15.11 -8.39 -1.87
C LEU A 48 15.96 -7.12 -1.97
N LYS A 49 15.64 -6.28 -2.96
CA LYS A 49 16.27 -4.97 -3.16
C LYS A 49 15.23 -3.89 -3.42
N PRO A 50 15.41 -2.69 -2.90
CA PRO A 50 16.44 -2.21 -1.96
C PRO A 50 16.16 -2.63 -0.50
N VAL A 51 15.02 -3.28 -0.21
CA VAL A 51 14.68 -3.83 1.10
C VAL A 51 15.43 -5.14 1.29
N ARG A 52 16.17 -5.27 2.38
CA ARG A 52 16.99 -6.44 2.72
C ARG A 52 16.25 -7.36 3.71
N GLU A 53 16.69 -8.58 3.83
CA GLU A 53 16.13 -9.52 4.80
C GLU A 53 16.27 -9.00 6.25
N GLU A 54 17.43 -8.40 6.57
CA GLU A 54 17.69 -7.76 7.86
C GLU A 54 16.69 -6.63 8.17
N ASP A 55 16.33 -5.82 7.15
CA ASP A 55 15.33 -4.76 7.30
C ASP A 55 13.97 -5.33 7.73
N LEU A 56 13.58 -6.49 7.19
CA LEU A 56 12.30 -7.13 7.52
C LEU A 56 12.27 -7.62 8.96
N GLU A 57 13.37 -8.21 9.43
CA GLU A 57 13.51 -8.65 10.81
C GLU A 57 13.46 -7.47 11.79
N ASP A 58 14.22 -6.41 11.50
CA ASP A 58 14.27 -5.21 12.33
C ASP A 58 12.91 -4.50 12.35
N MET A 59 12.27 -4.36 11.21
CA MET A 59 10.94 -3.77 11.12
C MET A 59 9.88 -4.61 11.82
N ARG A 60 9.97 -5.95 11.77
CA ARG A 60 9.02 -6.81 12.51
C ARG A 60 9.15 -6.62 14.04
N ARG A 61 10.36 -6.37 14.52
CA ARG A 61 10.62 -6.10 15.95
C ARG A 61 10.15 -4.72 16.38
N ALA A 62 10.31 -3.72 15.52
CA ALA A 62 10.05 -2.32 15.84
C ALA A 62 8.60 -1.89 15.60
N ALA A 63 7.99 -2.29 14.48
CA ALA A 63 6.68 -1.83 14.10
C ALA A 63 5.56 -2.56 14.86
N ARG A 64 4.60 -1.82 15.38
CA ARG A 64 3.38 -2.38 15.99
C ARG A 64 2.51 -3.11 14.97
N ARG A 65 2.42 -2.54 13.76
CA ARG A 65 1.74 -3.15 12.60
C ARG A 65 2.61 -3.01 11.37
N LEU A 66 3.16 -4.13 10.93
CA LEU A 66 3.95 -4.24 9.71
C LEU A 66 3.11 -4.83 8.59
N GLU A 67 3.13 -4.19 7.44
CA GLU A 67 2.54 -4.71 6.20
C GLU A 67 3.64 -4.91 5.15
N LEU A 68 3.50 -5.95 4.34
CA LEU A 68 4.34 -6.14 3.16
C LEU A 68 3.51 -5.93 1.90
N ARG A 69 4.12 -5.34 0.87
CA ARG A 69 3.58 -5.32 -0.49
C ARG A 69 4.48 -6.16 -1.37
N MET A 70 3.90 -7.12 -2.08
CA MET A 70 4.66 -8.06 -2.90
C MET A 70 3.84 -8.61 -4.07
N PRO A 71 4.48 -9.06 -5.16
CA PRO A 71 3.81 -9.88 -6.16
C PRO A 71 3.43 -11.27 -5.58
N PRO A 72 2.37 -11.90 -6.12
CA PRO A 72 1.94 -13.22 -5.69
C PRO A 72 2.89 -14.30 -6.25
N SER A 73 4.03 -14.52 -5.60
CA SER A 73 5.03 -15.53 -5.96
C SER A 73 5.39 -16.45 -4.79
N GLU A 74 5.80 -17.68 -5.09
CA GLU A 74 6.18 -18.67 -4.07
C GLU A 74 7.40 -18.23 -3.26
N SER A 75 8.39 -17.60 -3.90
CA SER A 75 9.59 -17.12 -3.21
C SER A 75 9.25 -16.06 -2.16
N LEU A 76 8.37 -15.11 -2.50
CA LEU A 76 7.95 -14.07 -1.57
C LEU A 76 6.91 -14.56 -0.56
N LEU A 77 6.15 -15.61 -0.88
CA LEU A 77 5.33 -16.28 0.12
C LEU A 77 6.20 -16.79 1.28
N ALA A 78 7.32 -17.42 1.00
CA ALA A 78 8.26 -17.90 2.05
C ALA A 78 8.78 -16.74 2.91
N VAL A 79 9.15 -15.60 2.27
CA VAL A 79 9.58 -14.38 2.98
C VAL A 79 8.45 -13.85 3.89
N ALA A 80 7.23 -13.77 3.39
CA ALA A 80 6.08 -13.27 4.17
C ALA A 80 5.76 -14.20 5.36
N LEU A 81 5.83 -15.52 5.17
CA LEU A 81 5.61 -16.50 6.25
C LEU A 81 6.69 -16.42 7.32
N ALA A 82 7.95 -16.18 6.94
CA ALA A 82 9.04 -15.97 7.88
C ALA A 82 8.92 -14.66 8.67
N THR A 83 8.62 -13.55 7.95
CA THR A 83 8.48 -12.20 8.54
C THR A 83 7.24 -12.08 9.43
N ARG A 84 6.15 -12.81 9.12
CA ARG A 84 4.85 -12.73 9.79
C ARG A 84 4.32 -11.29 9.91
N PRO A 85 4.12 -10.60 8.80
CA PRO A 85 3.49 -9.28 8.82
C PRO A 85 2.03 -9.38 9.25
N ASP A 86 1.46 -8.29 9.72
CA ASP A 86 0.03 -8.21 10.06
C ASP A 86 -0.85 -8.27 8.81
N ARG A 87 -0.31 -7.83 7.66
CA ARG A 87 -1.00 -7.85 6.37
C ARG A 87 -0.03 -7.95 5.21
N VAL A 88 -0.49 -8.59 4.16
CA VAL A 88 0.16 -8.57 2.84
C VAL A 88 -0.77 -7.91 1.83
N LEU A 89 -0.25 -6.91 1.10
CA LEU A 89 -0.86 -6.35 -0.09
C LEU A 89 -0.26 -7.04 -1.32
N LEU A 90 -1.05 -7.87 -1.97
CA LEU A 90 -0.66 -8.46 -3.25
C LEU A 90 -0.80 -7.43 -4.36
N ALA A 91 0.27 -7.16 -5.08
CA ALA A 91 0.37 -6.14 -6.12
C ALA A 91 1.23 -6.66 -7.27
N ALA A 92 1.15 -6.03 -8.44
CA ALA A 92 2.07 -6.38 -9.53
C ALA A 92 3.50 -5.97 -9.15
N ASP A 93 4.46 -6.67 -9.77
CA ASP A 93 5.87 -6.35 -9.58
C ASP A 93 6.15 -4.92 -10.04
N ALA A 94 6.91 -4.18 -9.23
CA ALA A 94 7.32 -2.84 -9.59
C ALA A 94 8.34 -2.93 -10.72
N ARG A 95 7.97 -2.45 -11.91
CA ARG A 95 8.92 -2.38 -13.04
C ARG A 95 10.12 -1.53 -12.66
N GLU A 96 11.30 -1.94 -13.14
CA GLU A 96 12.60 -1.30 -12.90
C GLU A 96 12.54 0.22 -12.77
N GLY A 97 13.09 0.74 -11.68
CA GLY A 97 13.23 2.18 -11.43
C GLY A 97 12.00 2.89 -10.86
N ARG A 98 10.89 2.22 -10.62
CA ARG A 98 9.71 2.78 -9.95
C ARG A 98 9.40 2.00 -8.68
N ALA A 99 9.79 2.53 -7.54
CA ALA A 99 9.32 2.09 -6.23
C ALA A 99 7.81 2.38 -6.04
N ALA A 100 7.00 2.18 -7.06
CA ALA A 100 5.59 2.50 -7.07
C ALA A 100 4.78 1.21 -7.16
N ALA A 101 3.81 1.05 -6.26
CA ALA A 101 2.81 0.02 -6.36
C ALA A 101 2.14 0.04 -7.74
N ALA A 102 1.96 -1.12 -8.35
CA ALA A 102 1.18 -1.29 -9.57
C ALA A 102 0.02 -2.26 -9.31
N PRO A 103 -1.15 -2.02 -9.90
CA PRO A 103 -2.29 -2.90 -9.71
C PRO A 103 -2.05 -4.25 -10.40
N LEU A 104 -2.59 -5.32 -9.81
CA LEU A 104 -2.63 -6.65 -10.43
C LEU A 104 -3.47 -6.60 -11.72
N ASP A 105 -2.97 -7.22 -12.78
CA ASP A 105 -3.79 -7.51 -13.95
C ASP A 105 -4.54 -8.84 -13.73
N LEU A 106 -5.83 -8.71 -13.48
CA LEU A 106 -6.69 -9.88 -13.23
C LEU A 106 -7.38 -10.43 -14.48
N ARG A 107 -7.21 -9.79 -15.66
CA ARG A 107 -7.95 -10.17 -16.89
C ARG A 107 -7.62 -11.57 -17.41
N GLY A 108 -6.38 -12.01 -17.23
CA GLY A 108 -5.92 -13.35 -17.64
C GLY A 108 -5.91 -14.40 -16.52
N GLY A 109 -6.46 -14.08 -15.34
CA GLY A 109 -6.22 -14.83 -14.12
C GLY A 109 -4.82 -14.46 -13.57
N ALA A 110 -4.73 -13.85 -12.40
CA ALA A 110 -3.42 -13.57 -11.81
C ALA A 110 -2.79 -14.89 -11.38
N ALA A 111 -1.84 -15.37 -12.17
CA ALA A 111 -1.11 -16.61 -11.86
C ALA A 111 -0.51 -16.51 -10.46
N GLY A 112 -0.76 -17.51 -9.61
CA GLY A 112 -0.28 -17.55 -8.23
C GLY A 112 -1.12 -16.75 -7.21
N LEU A 113 -2.08 -15.92 -7.62
CA LEU A 113 -2.87 -15.10 -6.67
C LEU A 113 -3.61 -15.96 -5.64
N ALA A 114 -4.47 -16.87 -6.09
CA ALA A 114 -5.30 -17.68 -5.22
C ALA A 114 -4.50 -18.59 -4.27
N PRO A 115 -3.48 -19.35 -4.74
CA PRO A 115 -2.64 -20.18 -3.86
C PRO A 115 -1.91 -19.36 -2.80
N VAL A 116 -1.27 -18.25 -3.20
CA VAL A 116 -0.52 -17.37 -2.28
C VAL A 116 -1.46 -16.72 -1.27
N ALA A 117 -2.61 -16.19 -1.73
CA ALA A 117 -3.59 -15.57 -0.83
C ALA A 117 -4.13 -16.57 0.20
N ARG A 118 -4.41 -17.81 -0.21
CA ARG A 118 -4.87 -18.86 0.68
C ARG A 118 -3.81 -19.24 1.72
N ALA A 119 -2.58 -19.49 1.30
CA ALA A 119 -1.50 -19.86 2.22
C ALA A 119 -1.23 -18.77 3.26
N LEU A 120 -1.25 -17.49 2.87
CA LEU A 120 -1.13 -16.37 3.80
C LEU A 120 -2.29 -16.33 4.79
N ALA A 121 -3.54 -16.50 4.31
CA ALA A 121 -4.72 -16.48 5.16
C ALA A 121 -4.72 -17.66 6.17
N GLU A 122 -4.30 -18.86 5.75
CA GLU A 122 -4.14 -20.03 6.61
C GLU A 122 -3.08 -19.80 7.70
N ALA A 123 -2.05 -19.00 7.39
CA ALA A 123 -1.04 -18.57 8.36
C ALA A 123 -1.51 -17.42 9.30
N GLY A 124 -2.76 -16.97 9.16
CA GLY A 124 -3.33 -15.88 9.95
C GLY A 124 -2.92 -14.47 9.50
N ILE A 125 -2.32 -14.34 8.32
CA ILE A 125 -1.91 -13.06 7.75
C ILE A 125 -3.06 -12.49 6.93
N ALA A 126 -3.48 -11.25 7.22
CA ALA A 126 -4.53 -10.60 6.44
C ALA A 126 -4.06 -10.32 5.01
N VAL A 127 -4.90 -10.62 4.01
CA VAL A 127 -4.54 -10.44 2.59
C VAL A 127 -5.42 -9.40 1.94
N HIS A 128 -4.79 -8.43 1.29
CA HIS A 128 -5.44 -7.47 0.40
C HIS A 128 -4.86 -7.61 -1.02
N ALA A 129 -5.63 -7.19 -2.02
CA ALA A 129 -5.16 -7.10 -3.40
C ALA A 129 -5.23 -5.66 -3.90
N LEU A 130 -4.14 -5.18 -4.53
CA LEU A 130 -4.11 -3.89 -5.21
C LEU A 130 -4.61 -4.07 -6.64
N VAL A 131 -5.68 -3.37 -6.98
CA VAL A 131 -6.34 -3.49 -8.28
C VAL A 131 -6.71 -2.13 -8.85
N SER A 132 -6.91 -2.06 -10.16
CA SER A 132 -7.52 -0.90 -10.80
C SER A 132 -8.93 -0.67 -10.24
N PRO A 133 -9.40 0.58 -10.13
CA PRO A 133 -10.70 0.92 -9.54
C PRO A 133 -11.84 0.58 -10.50
N SER A 134 -12.08 -0.71 -10.76
CA SER A 134 -13.16 -1.21 -11.61
C SER A 134 -14.04 -2.22 -10.89
N LEU A 135 -15.33 -2.24 -11.24
CA LEU A 135 -16.31 -3.17 -10.67
C LEU A 135 -15.92 -4.63 -10.94
N GLU A 136 -15.32 -4.90 -12.10
CA GLU A 136 -14.88 -6.24 -12.48
C GLU A 136 -13.73 -6.72 -11.59
N ALA A 137 -12.71 -5.88 -11.39
CA ALA A 137 -11.57 -6.21 -10.53
C ALA A 137 -12.01 -6.49 -9.08
N VAL A 138 -12.92 -5.67 -8.54
CA VAL A 138 -13.49 -5.87 -7.20
C VAL A 138 -14.23 -7.22 -7.10
N LYS A 139 -15.06 -7.57 -8.11
CA LYS A 139 -15.78 -8.85 -8.13
C LYS A 139 -14.82 -10.04 -8.19
N ARG A 140 -13.75 -9.94 -8.97
CA ARG A 140 -12.72 -10.99 -9.06
C ARG A 140 -12.01 -11.21 -7.72
N VAL A 141 -11.54 -10.14 -7.07
CA VAL A 141 -10.91 -10.22 -5.74
C VAL A 141 -11.87 -10.85 -4.72
N HIS A 142 -13.15 -10.48 -4.79
CA HIS A 142 -14.18 -11.11 -3.93
C HIS A 142 -14.34 -12.60 -4.22
N GLY A 143 -14.34 -13.02 -5.50
CA GLY A 143 -14.43 -14.42 -5.90
C GLY A 143 -13.25 -15.28 -5.44
N GLU A 144 -12.06 -14.69 -5.31
CA GLU A 144 -10.86 -15.33 -4.75
C GLU A 144 -10.87 -15.42 -3.20
N GLY A 145 -11.89 -14.90 -2.53
CA GLY A 145 -12.02 -14.93 -1.07
C GLY A 145 -11.09 -13.96 -0.33
N ILE A 146 -10.40 -13.05 -1.03
CA ILE A 146 -9.46 -12.10 -0.44
C ILE A 146 -10.20 -11.08 0.43
N ALA A 147 -9.70 -10.83 1.64
CA ALA A 147 -10.38 -10.07 2.68
C ALA A 147 -10.49 -8.57 2.38
N GLY A 148 -9.55 -8.00 1.64
CA GLY A 148 -9.55 -6.57 1.33
C GLY A 148 -9.13 -6.23 -0.09
N VAL A 149 -9.56 -5.06 -0.53
CA VAL A 149 -9.23 -4.45 -1.82
C VAL A 149 -8.57 -3.12 -1.57
N GLU A 150 -7.42 -2.88 -2.17
CA GLU A 150 -6.86 -1.55 -2.28
C GLU A 150 -7.00 -1.07 -3.74
N LEU A 151 -7.69 0.05 -3.93
CA LEU A 151 -7.94 0.64 -5.23
C LEU A 151 -6.76 1.54 -5.62
N TYR A 152 -6.19 1.29 -6.78
CA TYR A 152 -5.05 2.04 -7.27
C TYR A 152 -5.45 3.44 -7.74
N THR A 153 -4.87 4.46 -7.13
CA THR A 153 -5.15 5.87 -7.42
C THR A 153 -4.07 6.57 -8.24
N GLY A 154 -2.97 5.87 -8.56
CA GLY A 154 -1.85 6.46 -9.29
C GLY A 154 -2.20 6.92 -10.70
N ALA A 155 -3.14 6.26 -11.35
CA ALA A 155 -3.62 6.67 -12.67
C ALA A 155 -4.36 8.02 -12.64
N LEU A 156 -4.92 8.43 -11.49
CA LEU A 156 -5.65 9.69 -11.35
C LEU A 156 -4.73 10.92 -11.34
N VAL A 157 -3.44 10.74 -11.05
CA VAL A 157 -2.52 11.87 -10.80
C VAL A 157 -2.37 12.75 -12.04
N ASP A 158 -2.29 12.13 -13.21
CA ASP A 158 -1.96 12.80 -14.47
C ASP A 158 -3.18 13.00 -15.39
N LEU A 159 -4.39 12.61 -14.95
CA LEU A 159 -5.60 12.77 -15.76
C LEU A 159 -6.10 14.21 -15.72
N PRO A 160 -6.43 14.80 -16.88
CA PRO A 160 -6.99 16.14 -16.97
C PRO A 160 -8.53 16.14 -16.84
N GLY A 161 -9.09 17.21 -16.32
CA GLY A 161 -10.50 17.62 -16.42
C GLY A 161 -11.52 16.48 -16.39
N ARG A 162 -12.26 16.29 -17.49
CA ARG A 162 -13.36 15.31 -17.59
C ARG A 162 -12.92 13.85 -17.41
N GLU A 163 -11.72 13.51 -17.85
CA GLU A 163 -11.19 12.12 -17.67
C GLU A 163 -10.96 11.84 -16.19
N ARG A 164 -10.44 12.82 -15.46
CA ARG A 164 -10.28 12.74 -14.02
C ARG A 164 -11.61 12.60 -13.30
N GLU A 165 -12.60 13.40 -13.67
CA GLU A 165 -13.96 13.33 -13.09
C GLU A 165 -14.57 11.93 -13.30
N ALA A 166 -14.49 11.38 -14.51
CA ALA A 166 -14.97 10.04 -14.81
C ALA A 166 -14.26 8.97 -13.98
N ALA A 167 -12.94 9.05 -13.87
CA ALA A 167 -12.15 8.11 -13.09
C ALA A 167 -12.44 8.19 -11.57
N LEU A 168 -12.77 9.38 -11.05
CA LEU A 168 -13.21 9.54 -9.66
C LEU A 168 -14.58 8.90 -9.42
N VAL A 169 -15.49 8.96 -10.39
CA VAL A 169 -16.78 8.26 -10.32
C VAL A 169 -16.56 6.74 -10.29
N GLU A 170 -15.74 6.22 -11.20
CA GLU A 170 -15.40 4.78 -11.22
C GLU A 170 -14.77 4.33 -9.89
N LEU A 171 -13.87 5.13 -9.32
CA LEU A 171 -13.29 4.86 -8.01
C LEU A 171 -14.34 4.77 -6.91
N GLY A 172 -15.28 5.72 -6.89
CA GLY A 172 -16.38 5.74 -5.93
C GLY A 172 -17.30 4.52 -6.07
N ASP A 173 -17.62 4.12 -7.30
CA ASP A 173 -18.44 2.94 -7.59
C ASP A 173 -17.74 1.64 -7.15
N ALA A 174 -16.44 1.51 -7.46
CA ALA A 174 -15.64 0.37 -7.04
C ALA A 174 -15.53 0.27 -5.51
N ALA A 175 -15.32 1.40 -4.83
CA ALA A 175 -15.25 1.44 -3.36
C ALA A 175 -16.60 1.04 -2.73
N ARG A 176 -17.73 1.55 -3.24
CA ARG A 176 -19.07 1.19 -2.77
C ARG A 176 -19.37 -0.30 -2.98
N LEU A 177 -19.00 -0.85 -4.13
CA LEU A 177 -19.17 -2.29 -4.39
C LEU A 177 -18.34 -3.13 -3.40
N ALA A 178 -17.08 -2.80 -3.20
CA ALA A 178 -16.19 -3.52 -2.29
C ALA A 178 -16.75 -3.51 -0.84
N ALA A 179 -17.20 -2.36 -0.37
CA ALA A 179 -17.86 -2.22 0.93
C ALA A 179 -19.16 -3.04 1.02
N LYS A 180 -20.02 -3.03 -0.02
CA LYS A 180 -21.23 -3.86 -0.10
C LYS A 180 -20.91 -5.36 -0.03
N LEU A 181 -19.80 -5.77 -0.60
CA LEU A 181 -19.28 -7.14 -0.53
C LEU A 181 -18.55 -7.44 0.79
N LYS A 182 -18.60 -6.51 1.76
CA LYS A 182 -17.96 -6.62 3.08
C LYS A 182 -16.45 -6.85 2.99
N ARG A 183 -15.80 -6.22 2.01
CA ARG A 183 -14.34 -6.16 1.91
C ARG A 183 -13.82 -4.91 2.58
N VAL A 184 -12.64 -5.00 3.20
CA VAL A 184 -11.92 -3.80 3.65
C VAL A 184 -11.50 -3.02 2.42
N VAL A 185 -11.79 -1.72 2.38
CA VAL A 185 -11.51 -0.87 1.21
C VAL A 185 -10.35 0.06 1.50
N GLY A 186 -9.31 -0.01 0.69
CA GLY A 186 -8.15 0.87 0.76
C GLY A 186 -7.94 1.70 -0.49
N LEU A 187 -7.16 2.77 -0.35
CA LEU A 187 -6.57 3.53 -1.46
C LEU A 187 -5.06 3.42 -1.40
N CYS A 188 -4.44 3.22 -2.54
CA CYS A 188 -2.98 3.13 -2.66
C CYS A 188 -2.49 3.68 -4.00
N GLY A 189 -1.33 4.34 -3.98
CA GLY A 189 -0.63 4.86 -5.15
C GLY A 189 -0.96 6.30 -5.49
N GLY A 190 0.08 7.12 -5.65
CA GLY A 190 0.01 8.48 -6.19
C GLY A 190 -0.67 9.54 -5.33
N LEU A 191 -1.21 9.20 -4.18
CA LEU A 191 -1.86 10.17 -3.30
C LEU A 191 -0.87 11.20 -2.74
N SER A 192 -1.31 12.44 -2.70
CA SER A 192 -0.57 13.59 -2.17
C SER A 192 -1.46 14.44 -1.26
N TYR A 193 -0.86 15.39 -0.55
CA TYR A 193 -1.61 16.38 0.26
C TYR A 193 -2.64 17.17 -0.56
N ARG A 194 -2.36 17.37 -1.85
CA ARG A 194 -3.26 18.09 -2.76
C ARG A 194 -4.40 17.22 -3.25
N SER A 195 -4.12 15.97 -3.61
CA SER A 195 -5.12 15.08 -4.24
C SER A 195 -5.93 14.27 -3.23
N ALA A 196 -5.41 14.01 -2.03
CA ALA A 196 -6.07 13.18 -1.05
C ALA A 196 -7.50 13.64 -0.67
N PRO A 197 -7.77 14.92 -0.40
CA PRO A 197 -9.12 15.35 -0.03
C PRO A 197 -10.16 15.04 -1.12
N GLU A 198 -9.86 15.34 -2.39
CA GLU A 198 -10.76 15.08 -3.52
C GLU A 198 -11.00 13.58 -3.72
N VAL A 199 -9.92 12.79 -3.71
CA VAL A 199 -10.01 11.34 -3.93
C VAL A 199 -10.77 10.64 -2.81
N ILE A 200 -10.57 11.07 -1.56
CA ILE A 200 -11.29 10.56 -0.39
C ILE A 200 -12.79 10.95 -0.45
N ALA A 201 -13.09 12.17 -0.87
CA ALA A 201 -14.46 12.62 -1.03
C ALA A 201 -15.20 11.81 -2.10
N ALA A 202 -14.54 11.43 -3.20
CA ALA A 202 -15.08 10.57 -4.24
C ALA A 202 -15.35 9.13 -3.77
N ALA A 203 -14.60 8.64 -2.78
CA ALA A 203 -14.69 7.28 -2.27
C ALA A 203 -14.93 7.24 -0.74
N PRO A 204 -16.10 7.69 -0.24
CA PRO A 204 -16.36 7.80 1.21
C PRO A 204 -16.38 6.44 1.94
N ALA A 205 -16.57 5.34 1.23
CA ALA A 205 -16.57 3.98 1.76
C ALA A 205 -15.18 3.41 2.09
N VAL A 206 -14.14 4.24 1.95
CA VAL A 206 -12.74 3.81 2.19
C VAL A 206 -12.42 3.77 3.67
N ASP A 207 -11.85 2.65 4.11
CA ASP A 207 -11.44 2.38 5.48
C ASP A 207 -9.99 2.81 5.75
N ARG A 208 -9.14 2.79 4.71
CA ARG A 208 -7.69 2.96 4.84
C ARG A 208 -7.05 3.66 3.64
N VAL A 209 -5.98 4.40 3.88
CA VAL A 209 -5.26 5.17 2.87
C VAL A 209 -3.77 4.96 3.02
N ALA A 210 -3.10 4.52 1.96
CA ALA A 210 -1.65 4.35 1.93
C ALA A 210 -0.98 5.51 1.19
N VAL A 211 0.00 6.14 1.83
CA VAL A 211 0.79 7.24 1.28
C VAL A 211 2.26 6.99 1.56
N GLY A 212 3.10 7.17 0.58
CA GLY A 212 4.56 7.03 0.73
C GLY A 212 5.30 8.28 0.27
N ARG A 213 5.57 8.37 -1.03
CA ARG A 213 6.42 9.42 -1.63
C ARG A 213 6.05 10.84 -1.22
N ALA A 214 4.76 11.17 -1.19
CA ALA A 214 4.33 12.52 -0.81
C ALA A 214 4.66 12.85 0.65
N ALA A 215 4.46 11.89 1.57
CA ALA A 215 4.81 12.06 2.98
C ALA A 215 6.32 12.26 3.15
N LEU A 216 7.13 11.42 2.51
CA LEU A 216 8.59 11.49 2.62
C LEU A 216 9.15 12.74 1.93
N SER A 217 8.62 13.15 0.76
CA SER A 217 9.02 14.41 0.11
C SER A 217 8.75 15.63 1.00
N ARG A 218 7.58 15.66 1.68
CA ARG A 218 7.28 16.74 2.61
C ARG A 218 8.15 16.67 3.87
N ALA A 219 8.46 15.45 4.34
CA ALA A 219 9.31 15.25 5.51
C ALA A 219 10.71 15.84 5.34
N VAL A 220 11.25 15.90 4.14
CA VAL A 220 12.52 16.57 3.82
C VAL A 220 12.48 18.06 4.20
N LEU A 221 11.32 18.70 4.12
CA LEU A 221 11.14 20.14 4.38
C LEU A 221 10.74 20.44 5.82
N VAL A 222 9.93 19.58 6.45
CA VAL A 222 9.30 19.88 7.74
C VAL A 222 9.56 18.82 8.83
N GLY A 223 10.30 17.77 8.50
CA GLY A 223 10.47 16.60 9.35
C GLY A 223 9.30 15.60 9.24
N LEU A 224 9.58 14.33 9.58
CA LEU A 224 8.63 13.23 9.39
C LEU A 224 7.37 13.37 10.24
N ASP A 225 7.51 13.76 11.52
CA ASP A 225 6.39 13.93 12.45
C ASP A 225 5.37 14.95 11.92
N GLN A 226 5.83 16.16 11.57
CA GLN A 226 4.93 17.20 11.06
C GLN A 226 4.29 16.81 9.73
N ALA A 227 5.05 16.22 8.82
CA ALA A 227 4.50 15.73 7.54
C ALA A 227 3.36 14.74 7.76
N LEU A 228 3.51 13.79 8.68
CA LEU A 228 2.50 12.77 8.95
C LEU A 228 1.28 13.33 9.68
N ARG A 229 1.46 14.25 10.63
CA ARG A 229 0.34 14.95 11.30
C ARG A 229 -0.49 15.76 10.32
N ASP A 230 0.15 16.48 9.40
CA ASP A 230 -0.54 17.23 8.34
C ASP A 230 -1.35 16.27 7.45
N LEU A 231 -0.79 15.11 7.11
CA LEU A 231 -1.49 14.10 6.32
C LEU A 231 -2.67 13.50 7.10
N ARG A 232 -2.46 13.19 8.39
CA ARG A 232 -3.51 12.66 9.27
C ARG A 232 -4.71 13.60 9.36
N ALA A 233 -4.47 14.89 9.41
CA ALA A 233 -5.52 15.91 9.45
C ALA A 233 -6.39 15.91 8.19
N LEU A 234 -5.83 15.55 7.02
CA LEU A 234 -6.60 15.43 5.77
C LEU A 234 -7.50 14.18 5.69
N LEU A 235 -7.26 13.19 6.57
CA LEU A 235 -8.00 11.92 6.60
C LEU A 235 -9.11 11.89 7.67
N ALA A 236 -9.24 12.94 8.43
CA ALA A 236 -10.20 13.07 9.53
C ALA A 236 -11.66 13.14 9.04
#